data_3cde78e94e87bdcb65015268f19dc291
#
_entry.id   3cde78e94e87bdcb65015268f19dc291
#
_cell.length_a   1.000
_cell.length_b   1.000
_cell.length_c   1.000
_cell.angle_alpha   90.00
_cell.angle_beta   90.00
_cell.angle_gamma   90.00
#
_symmetry.space_group_name_H-M   'P 1'
#
loop_
_entity.id
_entity.type
_entity.pdbx_description
1 polymer ?
#
loop_
_entity_poly.entity_id
_entity_poly.type
_entity_poly.pdbx_seq_one_letter_code
_entity_poly.pdbx_strand_id
1 'polypeptide(L)' 'MSEQRFDALVDARGMTCPMPLVKARQALMLLPAGATVCVLATDPAAPRDFEEFVEVTGHELASLGEVEGVFRLVVTKRR' A
#
# COMPACT_ATOMS: atom_id res chain seq x y z
N MET A 1 -5.99 -23.23 -2.70
CA MET A 1 -5.62 -22.22 -1.77
C MET A 1 -5.24 -20.95 -2.47
N SER A 2 -5.82 -19.92 -2.01
CA SER A 2 -5.52 -18.67 -2.65
C SER A 2 -4.46 -17.97 -1.85
N GLU A 3 -3.44 -17.59 -2.52
CA GLU A 3 -2.38 -16.88 -1.88
C GLU A 3 -2.17 -15.59 -2.54
N GLN A 4 -2.07 -14.57 -1.74
CA GLN A 4 -1.72 -13.29 -2.27
C GLN A 4 -0.23 -13.19 -2.30
N ARG A 5 0.28 -12.87 -3.45
CA ARG A 5 1.71 -12.72 -3.63
C ARG A 5 2.02 -11.27 -3.80
N PHE A 6 3.00 -10.84 -3.06
CA PHE A 6 3.45 -9.47 -3.12
C PHE A 6 4.92 -9.47 -3.46
N ASP A 7 5.31 -8.48 -4.24
CA ASP A 7 6.72 -8.30 -4.55
C ASP A 7 7.44 -7.63 -3.39
N ALA A 8 6.70 -6.90 -2.55
CA ALA A 8 7.28 -6.28 -1.37
C ALA A 8 6.20 -6.16 -0.31
N LEU A 9 6.63 -6.20 0.94
CA LEU A 9 5.76 -5.97 2.09
C LEU A 9 6.31 -4.81 2.88
N VAL A 10 5.46 -3.82 3.13
CA VAL A 10 5.81 -2.64 3.92
C VAL A 10 5.03 -2.70 5.21
N ASP A 11 5.73 -2.83 6.32
CA ASP A 11 5.10 -2.83 7.62
C ASP A 11 5.16 -1.43 8.19
N ALA A 12 4.06 -0.71 8.07
CA ALA A 12 3.94 0.65 8.55
C ALA A 12 3.01 0.75 9.75
N ARG A 13 2.82 -0.36 10.46
CA ARG A 13 1.99 -0.33 11.66
C ARG A 13 2.63 0.58 12.70
N GLY A 14 1.78 1.35 13.37
CA GLY A 14 2.25 2.30 14.38
C GLY A 14 2.76 3.60 13.83
N MET A 15 2.87 3.73 12.52
CA MET A 15 3.31 4.97 11.89
C MET A 15 2.10 5.85 11.60
N THR A 16 2.32 7.17 11.70
CA THR A 16 1.28 8.13 11.41
C THR A 16 1.48 8.74 10.04
N CYS A 17 0.41 9.27 9.47
CA CYS A 17 0.44 9.97 8.20
C CYS A 17 1.51 11.06 8.23
N PRO A 18 2.33 11.19 7.19
CA PRO A 18 2.23 10.49 5.90
C PRO A 18 3.20 9.31 5.76
N MET A 19 3.74 8.80 6.86
CA MET A 19 4.82 7.82 6.79
C MET A 19 4.46 6.52 6.08
N PRO A 20 3.25 5.94 6.28
CA PRO A 20 2.92 4.74 5.51
C PRO A 20 3.02 4.95 4.01
N LEU A 21 2.57 6.12 3.57
CA LEU A 21 2.59 6.46 2.15
C LEU A 21 4.02 6.66 1.65
N VAL A 22 4.85 7.32 2.46
CA VAL A 22 6.24 7.54 2.10
C VAL A 22 6.97 6.21 1.94
N LYS A 23 6.74 5.28 2.87
CA LYS A 23 7.37 3.97 2.79
C LYS A 23 6.89 3.19 1.58
N ALA A 24 5.60 3.24 1.28
CA ALA A 24 5.07 2.57 0.11
C ALA A 24 5.67 3.13 -1.17
N ARG A 25 5.81 4.44 -1.24
CA ARG A 25 6.40 5.10 -2.39
C ARG A 25 7.83 4.65 -2.62
N GLN A 26 8.60 4.57 -1.55
CA GLN A 26 9.98 4.10 -1.65
C GLN A 26 10.06 2.70 -2.20
N ALA A 27 9.18 1.80 -1.73
CA ALA A 27 9.15 0.44 -2.21
C ALA A 27 8.78 0.38 -3.68
N LEU A 28 7.79 1.16 -4.10
CA LEU A 28 7.35 1.16 -5.49
C LEU A 28 8.44 1.65 -6.43
N MET A 29 9.26 2.59 -5.98
CA MET A 29 10.33 3.12 -6.82
C MET A 29 11.36 2.07 -7.17
N LEU A 30 11.50 1.04 -6.35
CA LEU A 30 12.49 0.00 -6.56
C LEU A 30 11.97 -1.18 -7.37
N LEU A 31 10.70 -1.14 -7.77
CA LEU A 31 10.06 -2.27 -8.41
C LEU A 31 9.64 -1.91 -9.83
N PRO A 32 9.55 -2.93 -10.71
CA PRO A 32 9.09 -2.69 -12.07
C PRO A 32 7.59 -2.50 -12.13
N ALA A 33 7.13 -1.93 -13.24
CA ALA A 33 5.70 -1.81 -13.47
C ALA A 33 5.06 -3.20 -13.45
N GLY A 34 3.86 -3.28 -12.89
CA GLY A 34 3.16 -4.55 -12.70
C GLY A 34 3.40 -5.17 -11.35
N ALA A 35 4.42 -4.71 -10.61
CA ALA A 35 4.71 -5.25 -9.30
C ALA A 35 3.67 -4.81 -8.27
N THR A 36 3.54 -5.58 -7.21
CA THR A 36 2.58 -5.29 -6.14
C THR A 36 3.30 -5.10 -4.81
N VAL A 37 2.79 -4.16 -4.03
CA VAL A 37 3.28 -3.88 -2.70
C VAL A 37 2.13 -4.00 -1.73
N CYS A 38 2.32 -4.77 -0.67
CA CYS A 38 1.36 -4.87 0.41
C CYS A 38 1.82 -3.98 1.55
N VAL A 39 0.95 -3.07 1.98
CA VAL A 39 1.26 -2.14 3.06
C VAL A 39 0.35 -2.45 4.23
N LEU A 40 0.93 -2.62 5.41
CA LEU A 40 0.17 -2.76 6.65
C LEU A 40 0.24 -1.44 7.38
N ALA A 41 -0.91 -0.90 7.76
CA ALA A 41 -0.96 0.39 8.43
C ALA A 41 -2.06 0.39 9.48
N THR A 42 -1.86 1.18 10.52
CA THR A 42 -2.88 1.30 11.58
C THR A 42 -3.45 2.71 11.67
N ASP A 43 -2.90 3.66 10.93
CA ASP A 43 -3.41 5.03 10.93
C ASP A 43 -4.76 5.05 10.23
N PRO A 44 -5.80 5.60 10.87
CA PRO A 44 -7.13 5.66 10.25
C PRO A 44 -7.17 6.43 8.94
N ALA A 45 -6.21 7.31 8.70
CA ALA A 45 -6.17 8.08 7.46
C ALA A 45 -5.55 7.31 6.30
N ALA A 46 -4.93 6.15 6.57
CA ALA A 46 -4.20 5.42 5.53
C ALA A 46 -5.05 5.05 4.32
N PRO A 47 -6.26 4.50 4.49
CA PRO A 47 -7.05 4.13 3.32
C PRO A 47 -7.30 5.31 2.38
N ARG A 48 -7.67 6.45 2.95
CA ARG A 48 -7.96 7.63 2.16
C ARG A 48 -6.71 8.16 1.49
N ASP A 49 -5.60 8.18 2.23
CA ASP A 49 -4.34 8.67 1.68
C ASP A 49 -3.91 7.81 0.50
N PHE A 50 -4.09 6.50 0.60
CA PHE A 50 -3.69 5.60 -0.47
C PHE A 50 -4.62 5.71 -1.67
N GLU A 51 -5.91 5.95 -1.44
CA GLU A 51 -6.83 6.18 -2.56
C GLU A 51 -6.43 7.42 -3.34
N GLU A 52 -6.07 8.48 -2.64
CA GLU A 52 -5.62 9.70 -3.31
C GLU A 52 -4.29 9.48 -4.02
N PHE A 53 -3.40 8.76 -3.39
CA PHE A 53 -2.09 8.50 -3.96
C PHE A 53 -2.20 7.77 -5.29
N VAL A 54 -3.02 6.71 -5.35
CA VAL A 54 -3.11 5.95 -6.60
C VAL A 54 -3.82 6.77 -7.68
N GLU A 55 -4.73 7.64 -7.28
CA GLU A 55 -5.42 8.49 -8.24
C GLU A 55 -4.43 9.47 -8.89
N VAL A 56 -3.56 10.06 -8.08
CA VAL A 56 -2.59 11.04 -8.58
C VAL A 56 -1.50 10.37 -9.41
N THR A 57 -1.03 9.21 -8.98
CA THR A 57 0.11 8.56 -9.61
C THR A 57 -0.27 7.67 -10.78
N GLY A 58 -1.53 7.24 -10.85
CA GLY A 58 -1.95 6.28 -11.85
C GLY A 58 -1.70 4.84 -11.48
N HIS A 59 -1.18 4.58 -10.29
CA HIS A 59 -1.10 3.21 -9.78
C HIS A 59 -2.49 2.71 -9.42
N GLU A 60 -2.59 1.47 -9.02
CA GLU A 60 -3.88 0.86 -8.71
C GLU A 60 -3.89 0.36 -7.28
N LEU A 61 -4.97 0.68 -6.55
CA LEU A 61 -5.21 0.09 -5.25
C LEU A 61 -5.99 -1.19 -5.48
N ALA A 62 -5.25 -2.30 -5.53
CA ALA A 62 -5.83 -3.57 -5.94
C ALA A 62 -6.69 -4.19 -4.86
N SER A 63 -6.41 -3.87 -3.60
CA SER A 63 -7.16 -4.47 -2.50
C SER A 63 -7.02 -3.58 -1.28
N LEU A 64 -8.09 -3.53 -0.51
CA LEU A 64 -8.13 -2.78 0.74
C LEU A 64 -8.95 -3.59 1.73
N GLY A 65 -8.36 -3.93 2.85
CA GLY A 65 -9.06 -4.64 3.89
C GLY A 65 -8.61 -4.17 5.25
N GLU A 66 -9.38 -4.55 6.27
CA GLU A 66 -9.04 -4.21 7.63
C GLU A 66 -9.36 -5.39 8.53
N VAL A 67 -8.41 -5.74 9.40
CA VAL A 67 -8.59 -6.77 10.41
C VAL A 67 -8.04 -6.24 11.71
N GLU A 68 -8.91 -6.10 12.71
CA GLU A 68 -8.52 -5.70 14.06
C GLU A 68 -7.68 -4.43 14.07
N GLY A 69 -8.12 -3.43 13.31
CA GLY A 69 -7.46 -2.13 13.30
C GLY A 69 -6.25 -2.04 12.40
N VAL A 70 -5.89 -3.12 11.72
CA VAL A 70 -4.77 -3.10 10.77
C VAL A 70 -5.32 -3.09 9.36
N PHE A 71 -4.99 -2.03 8.64
CA PHE A 71 -5.37 -1.93 7.24
C PHE A 71 -4.35 -2.65 6.38
N ARG A 72 -4.84 -3.37 5.39
CA ARG A 72 -4.01 -4.07 4.45
C ARG A 72 -4.28 -3.49 3.08
N LEU A 73 -3.28 -2.81 2.55
CA LEU A 73 -3.43 -2.05 1.33
C LEU A 73 -2.50 -2.66 0.29
N VAL A 74 -3.06 -3.11 -0.82
CA VAL A 74 -2.26 -3.73 -1.88
C VAL A 74 -2.27 -2.80 -3.08
N VAL A 75 -1.09 -2.31 -3.44
CA VAL A 75 -0.93 -1.35 -4.52
C VAL A 75 -0.19 -2.01 -5.67
N THR A 76 -0.72 -1.90 -6.86
CA THR A 76 -0.08 -2.39 -8.08
C THR A 76 0.55 -1.21 -8.81
N LYS A 77 1.83 -1.35 -9.12
CA LYS A 77 2.56 -0.32 -9.83
C LYS A 77 2.18 -0.34 -11.30
N ARG A 78 1.71 0.78 -11.82
CA ARG A 78 1.28 0.88 -13.22
C ARG A 78 2.27 1.61 -14.10
N ARG A 79 3.19 2.36 -13.50
CA ARG A 79 4.13 3.16 -14.30
C ARG A 79 5.54 2.97 -13.87
#